data_ebaac94cde5a207eca70b75962c758cb
#
_entry.id   ebaac94cde5a207eca70b75962c758cb
#
_cell.length_a   1.000
_cell.length_b   1.000
_cell.length_c   1.000
_cell.angle_alpha   90.00
_cell.angle_beta   90.00
_cell.angle_gamma   90.00
#
_symmetry.space_group_name_H-M   'P 1'
#
loop_
_entity.id
_entity.type
_entity.pdbx_description
1 polymer ?
#
loop_
_entity_poly.entity_id
_entity_poly.type
_entity_poly.pdbx_seq_one_letter_code
_entity_poly.pdbx_strand_id
1 'polypeptide(L)'
;MSGHGFTSAFAARLDEYVEFKHSMGFHGASRIWYLRKFDAYCAEHALGVFDQETVEGWVTAQLATSGRHRSWLSYIRDFGRWLRARGHADAYVLSGKWKAPIVPARPYLLTKREIEAFFAAAARLDATSPWRWQAVAFFMLMHSCGIRTCEARGLLAGHVDLPGRHVDVMWSKGNRNRRLPITVDVWEILAACDAASTARFGPSRKTFFISSTGNPVTAATVGVIFNRIWDRAGLPRQAGGQRPRPYDFRHHFAYANIERWMTQGIDVAAMLPYLSTYMGHATVESTYYYIHTSPDFMQAYAHITAEGGSPLPEVGFE
;
A
#
# COMPACT_ATOMS: atom_id res chain seq x y z
N MET A 1 32.66 1.64 8.27
CA MET A 1 31.44 0.87 8.63
C MET A 1 30.41 1.17 7.56
N SER A 2 29.72 0.13 7.06
CA SER A 2 28.70 0.30 6.02
C SER A 2 27.55 1.19 6.53
N GLY A 3 27.04 2.10 5.69
CA GLY A 3 25.98 3.06 6.08
C GLY A 3 24.67 2.40 6.47
N HIS A 4 24.45 1.15 6.03
CA HIS A 4 23.23 0.37 6.28
C HIS A 4 23.44 -0.81 7.23
N GLY A 5 24.62 -0.95 7.86
CA GLY A 5 24.93 -1.98 8.86
C GLY A 5 25.12 -3.38 8.28
N PHE A 6 25.62 -3.50 7.05
CA PHE A 6 26.08 -4.76 6.46
C PHE A 6 27.48 -5.11 6.94
N THR A 7 27.80 -6.41 7.06
CA THR A 7 29.03 -6.92 7.71
C THR A 7 29.74 -8.02 6.93
N SER A 8 29.08 -8.67 5.97
CA SER A 8 29.68 -9.77 5.17
C SER A 8 30.65 -9.27 4.10
N ALA A 9 31.24 -10.18 3.37
CA ALA A 9 32.05 -9.89 2.18
C ALA A 9 31.27 -9.10 1.09
N PHE A 10 29.95 -9.05 1.18
CA PHE A 10 29.09 -8.30 0.27
C PHE A 10 28.74 -6.89 0.77
N ALA A 11 29.16 -6.49 1.96
CA ALA A 11 28.75 -5.26 2.64
C ALA A 11 28.87 -4.01 1.74
N ALA A 12 30.01 -3.78 1.13
CA ALA A 12 30.23 -2.63 0.26
C ALA A 12 29.30 -2.62 -0.95
N ARG A 13 29.11 -3.78 -1.60
CA ARG A 13 28.23 -3.93 -2.77
C ARG A 13 26.75 -3.77 -2.42
N LEU A 14 26.35 -4.23 -1.23
CA LEU A 14 24.99 -4.06 -0.73
C LEU A 14 24.69 -2.60 -0.41
N ASP A 15 25.65 -1.85 0.16
CA ASP A 15 25.52 -0.41 0.38
C ASP A 15 25.38 0.34 -0.95
N GLU A 16 26.26 0.10 -1.92
CA GLU A 16 26.16 0.72 -3.25
C GLU A 16 24.81 0.41 -3.94
N TYR A 17 24.33 -0.83 -3.82
CA TYR A 17 23.06 -1.22 -4.39
C TYR A 17 21.88 -0.51 -3.71
N VAL A 18 21.90 -0.35 -2.40
CA VAL A 18 20.85 0.37 -1.68
C VAL A 18 20.84 1.85 -2.08
N GLU A 19 22.00 2.50 -2.15
CA GLU A 19 22.13 3.88 -2.62
C GLU A 19 21.64 4.03 -4.08
N PHE A 20 22.01 3.11 -4.96
CA PHE A 20 21.50 3.08 -6.32
C PHE A 20 19.95 2.97 -6.35
N LYS A 21 19.35 2.13 -5.51
CA LYS A 21 17.90 2.04 -5.43
C LYS A 21 17.25 3.30 -4.84
N HIS A 22 17.90 3.94 -3.88
CA HIS A 22 17.44 5.22 -3.33
C HIS A 22 17.46 6.33 -4.39
N SER A 23 18.52 6.42 -5.21
CA SER A 23 18.59 7.40 -6.30
C SER A 23 17.50 7.19 -7.36
N MET A 24 17.00 5.96 -7.52
CA MET A 24 15.87 5.62 -8.37
C MET A 24 14.49 5.82 -7.68
N GLY A 25 14.44 6.34 -6.46
CA GLY A 25 13.21 6.56 -5.70
C GLY A 25 12.66 5.33 -4.95
N PHE A 26 13.43 4.23 -4.84
CA PHE A 26 13.01 3.02 -4.12
C PHE A 26 13.52 3.02 -2.68
N HIS A 27 12.82 3.67 -1.76
CA HIS A 27 13.20 3.82 -0.34
C HIS A 27 12.57 2.75 0.59
N GLY A 28 12.21 1.60 0.09
CA GLY A 28 11.48 0.57 0.86
C GLY A 28 12.32 -0.09 1.96
N ALA A 29 11.99 0.13 3.23
CA ALA A 29 12.65 -0.47 4.38
C ALA A 29 12.69 -2.02 4.34
N SER A 30 11.68 -2.66 3.74
CA SER A 30 11.64 -4.12 3.59
C SER A 30 12.81 -4.66 2.78
N ARG A 31 13.26 -3.95 1.74
CA ARG A 31 14.42 -4.36 0.94
C ARG A 31 15.67 -4.40 1.80
N ILE A 32 15.97 -3.33 2.52
CA ILE A 32 17.13 -3.24 3.40
C ILE A 32 17.08 -4.33 4.47
N TRP A 33 15.92 -4.56 5.06
CA TRP A 33 15.74 -5.57 6.09
C TRP A 33 16.03 -7.00 5.58
N TYR A 34 15.55 -7.37 4.38
CA TYR A 34 15.84 -8.68 3.81
C TYR A 34 17.28 -8.80 3.28
N LEU A 35 17.87 -7.74 2.77
CA LEU A 35 19.29 -7.73 2.40
C LEU A 35 20.19 -7.87 3.63
N ARG A 36 19.84 -7.31 4.79
CA ARG A 36 20.54 -7.56 6.05
C ARG A 36 20.46 -9.02 6.49
N LYS A 37 19.33 -9.68 6.26
CA LYS A 37 19.22 -11.12 6.54
C LYS A 37 20.11 -11.96 5.62
N PHE A 38 20.20 -11.58 4.35
CA PHE A 38 21.13 -12.20 3.40
C PHE A 38 22.58 -11.97 3.83
N ASP A 39 22.91 -10.73 4.16
CA ASP A 39 24.25 -10.35 4.63
C ASP A 39 24.66 -11.12 5.89
N ALA A 40 23.77 -11.19 6.89
CA ALA A 40 24.02 -11.96 8.12
C ALA A 40 24.23 -13.45 7.83
N TYR A 41 23.44 -14.06 6.96
CA TYR A 41 23.61 -15.44 6.53
C TYR A 41 24.99 -15.65 5.87
N CYS A 42 25.40 -14.75 4.98
CA CYS A 42 26.71 -14.83 4.32
C CYS A 42 27.87 -14.65 5.33
N ALA A 43 27.72 -13.77 6.31
CA ALA A 43 28.72 -13.59 7.36
C ALA A 43 28.84 -14.82 8.25
N GLU A 44 27.72 -15.41 8.67
CA GLU A 44 27.67 -16.62 9.51
C GLU A 44 28.33 -17.83 8.84
N HIS A 45 28.16 -17.96 7.52
CA HIS A 45 28.68 -19.10 6.74
C HIS A 45 30.00 -18.78 6.01
N ALA A 46 30.62 -17.61 6.29
CA ALA A 46 31.86 -17.14 5.64
C ALA A 46 31.78 -17.15 4.08
N LEU A 47 30.63 -16.83 3.49
CA LEU A 47 30.40 -16.85 2.05
C LEU A 47 30.83 -15.53 1.41
N GLY A 48 31.61 -15.58 0.34
CA GLY A 48 32.17 -14.41 -0.35
C GLY A 48 31.88 -14.36 -1.87
N VAL A 49 31.28 -15.42 -2.42
CA VAL A 49 30.92 -15.52 -3.84
C VAL A 49 29.41 -15.48 -3.97
N PHE A 50 28.92 -14.66 -4.90
CA PHE A 50 27.47 -14.54 -5.18
C PHE A 50 27.09 -15.53 -6.28
N ASP A 51 27.23 -16.80 -6.00
CA ASP A 51 26.93 -17.93 -6.87
C ASP A 51 25.56 -18.56 -6.59
N GLN A 52 25.24 -19.61 -7.32
CA GLN A 52 23.98 -20.33 -7.18
C GLN A 52 23.84 -20.97 -5.79
N GLU A 53 24.91 -21.57 -5.29
CA GLU A 53 24.92 -22.28 -4.00
C GLU A 53 24.64 -21.32 -2.85
N THR A 54 25.34 -20.19 -2.81
CA THR A 54 25.15 -19.14 -1.81
C THR A 54 23.73 -18.58 -1.81
N VAL A 55 23.24 -18.21 -3.01
CA VAL A 55 21.93 -17.55 -3.12
C VAL A 55 20.78 -18.53 -2.88
N GLU A 56 20.80 -19.73 -3.45
CA GLU A 56 19.74 -20.71 -3.25
C GLU A 56 19.79 -21.35 -1.85
N GLY A 57 20.96 -21.46 -1.24
CA GLY A 57 21.13 -21.85 0.15
C GLY A 57 20.42 -20.87 1.09
N TRP A 58 20.68 -19.57 0.95
CA TRP A 58 19.97 -18.56 1.72
C TRP A 58 18.47 -18.56 1.44
N VAL A 59 18.06 -18.71 0.18
CA VAL A 59 16.63 -18.78 -0.19
C VAL A 59 15.95 -19.92 0.55
N THR A 60 16.56 -21.10 0.59
CA THR A 60 16.05 -22.29 1.29
C THR A 60 15.93 -22.04 2.79
N ALA A 61 16.98 -21.51 3.43
CA ALA A 61 16.96 -21.16 4.85
C ALA A 61 15.88 -20.11 5.18
N GLN A 62 15.74 -19.08 4.33
CA GLN A 62 14.74 -18.04 4.52
C GLN A 62 13.31 -18.57 4.31
N LEU A 63 13.08 -19.53 3.41
CA LEU A 63 11.78 -20.18 3.20
C LEU A 63 11.35 -21.00 4.42
N ALA A 64 12.27 -21.64 5.12
CA ALA A 64 11.96 -22.38 6.33
C ALA A 64 11.42 -21.52 7.47
N THR A 65 11.81 -20.24 7.50
CA THR A 65 11.41 -19.27 8.55
C THR A 65 10.37 -18.26 8.10
N SER A 66 10.20 -18.10 6.79
CA SER A 66 9.25 -17.11 6.21
C SER A 66 7.87 -17.71 6.04
N GLY A 67 6.84 -16.97 6.45
CA GLY A 67 5.46 -17.26 6.10
C GLY A 67 5.18 -17.13 4.58
N ARG A 68 3.93 -16.90 4.22
CA ARG A 68 3.50 -16.80 2.80
C ARG A 68 4.09 -15.60 2.04
N HIS A 69 4.67 -14.62 2.74
CA HIS A 69 5.19 -13.40 2.11
C HIS A 69 6.58 -13.65 1.52
N ARG A 70 6.70 -13.61 0.20
CA ARG A 70 7.93 -13.95 -0.55
C ARG A 70 8.41 -12.84 -1.49
N SER A 71 8.05 -11.57 -1.23
CA SER A 71 8.51 -10.43 -2.06
C SER A 71 10.03 -10.28 -2.05
N TRP A 72 10.70 -10.76 -1.00
CA TRP A 72 12.15 -10.75 -0.85
C TRP A 72 12.90 -11.53 -1.94
N LEU A 73 12.27 -12.53 -2.56
CA LEU A 73 12.83 -13.22 -3.73
C LEU A 73 13.13 -12.24 -4.88
N SER A 74 12.33 -11.20 -5.03
CA SER A 74 12.57 -10.17 -6.03
C SER A 74 13.76 -9.28 -5.67
N TYR A 75 14.01 -9.04 -4.38
CA TYR A 75 15.11 -8.18 -3.93
C TYR A 75 16.47 -8.84 -4.20
N ILE A 76 16.61 -10.12 -3.87
CA ILE A 76 17.87 -10.84 -4.12
C ILE A 76 18.12 -11.07 -5.62
N ARG A 77 17.05 -11.36 -6.37
CA ARG A 77 17.14 -11.47 -7.86
C ARG A 77 17.59 -10.15 -8.49
N ASP A 78 17.06 -9.04 -8.02
CA ASP A 78 17.35 -7.70 -8.49
C ASP A 78 18.80 -7.30 -8.13
N PHE A 79 19.28 -7.72 -6.96
CA PHE A 79 20.67 -7.53 -6.57
C PHE A 79 21.64 -8.32 -7.48
N GLY A 80 21.33 -9.57 -7.80
CA GLY A 80 22.14 -10.36 -8.76
C GLY A 80 22.18 -9.73 -10.15
N ARG A 81 21.05 -9.20 -10.65
CA ARG A 81 21.02 -8.45 -11.91
C ARG A 81 21.88 -7.20 -11.88
N TRP A 82 21.82 -6.46 -10.76
CA TRP A 82 22.61 -5.26 -10.58
C TRP A 82 24.11 -5.57 -10.52
N LEU A 83 24.52 -6.65 -9.85
CA LEU A 83 25.91 -7.11 -9.85
C LEU A 83 26.40 -7.40 -11.27
N ARG A 84 25.62 -8.13 -12.08
CA ARG A 84 25.98 -8.38 -13.48
C ARG A 84 26.13 -7.10 -14.29
N ALA A 85 25.21 -6.16 -14.12
CA ALA A 85 25.28 -4.86 -14.79
C ALA A 85 26.49 -4.01 -14.35
N ARG A 86 27.11 -4.34 -13.21
CA ARG A 86 28.32 -3.71 -12.69
C ARG A 86 29.62 -4.47 -13.00
N GLY A 87 29.58 -5.45 -13.92
CA GLY A 87 30.73 -6.17 -14.38
C GLY A 87 31.02 -7.49 -13.65
N HIS A 88 30.19 -7.90 -12.70
CA HIS A 88 30.30 -9.21 -12.03
C HIS A 88 29.54 -10.26 -12.86
N ALA A 89 30.12 -10.67 -14.00
CA ALA A 89 29.46 -11.55 -14.98
C ALA A 89 29.00 -12.89 -14.37
N ASP A 90 29.76 -13.43 -13.42
CA ASP A 90 29.50 -14.71 -12.76
C ASP A 90 28.46 -14.62 -11.64
N ALA A 91 28.00 -13.42 -11.27
CA ALA A 91 26.99 -13.26 -10.23
C ALA A 91 25.70 -14.00 -10.62
N TYR A 92 25.23 -14.87 -9.73
CA TYR A 92 24.01 -15.64 -9.97
C TYR A 92 22.76 -14.76 -9.93
N VAL A 93 21.90 -14.89 -10.91
CA VAL A 93 20.58 -14.27 -10.90
C VAL A 93 19.54 -15.32 -10.54
N LEU A 94 18.92 -15.18 -9.39
CA LEU A 94 17.95 -16.13 -8.88
C LEU A 94 16.90 -16.51 -9.94
N SER A 95 16.82 -17.80 -10.27
CA SER A 95 16.00 -18.29 -11.38
C SER A 95 14.50 -18.12 -11.15
N GLY A 96 13.72 -18.19 -12.26
CA GLY A 96 12.27 -18.08 -12.22
C GLY A 96 11.54 -19.21 -11.48
N LYS A 97 12.21 -20.36 -11.21
CA LYS A 97 11.65 -21.45 -10.40
C LYS A 97 11.30 -21.00 -8.99
N TRP A 98 12.05 -20.05 -8.45
CA TRP A 98 11.82 -19.43 -7.15
C TRP A 98 10.82 -18.27 -7.27
N LYS A 99 9.57 -18.56 -7.57
CA LYS A 99 8.49 -17.57 -7.60
C LYS A 99 7.64 -17.70 -6.34
N ALA A 100 7.19 -16.55 -5.82
CA ALA A 100 6.10 -16.56 -4.88
C ALA A 100 4.83 -16.99 -5.62
N PRO A 101 4.03 -17.91 -5.07
CA PRO A 101 2.71 -18.17 -5.64
C PRO A 101 1.92 -16.85 -5.62
N ILE A 102 1.39 -16.46 -6.78
CA ILE A 102 0.46 -15.33 -6.88
C ILE A 102 -0.87 -15.87 -6.33
N VAL A 103 -1.13 -15.62 -5.05
CA VAL A 103 -2.46 -15.81 -4.48
C VAL A 103 -3.16 -14.47 -4.60
N PRO A 104 -4.16 -14.31 -5.47
CA PRO A 104 -4.92 -13.08 -5.54
C PRO A 104 -5.55 -12.82 -4.18
N ALA A 105 -5.15 -11.75 -3.52
CA ALA A 105 -5.77 -11.34 -2.28
C ALA A 105 -7.18 -10.84 -2.61
N ARG A 106 -8.22 -11.57 -2.24
CA ARG A 106 -9.58 -11.04 -2.33
C ARG A 106 -9.72 -9.90 -1.33
N PRO A 107 -10.22 -8.73 -1.74
CA PRO A 107 -10.49 -7.64 -0.81
C PRO A 107 -11.68 -7.99 0.09
N TYR A 108 -11.67 -7.46 1.30
CA TYR A 108 -12.86 -7.44 2.13
C TYR A 108 -13.77 -6.31 1.61
N LEU A 109 -14.97 -6.65 1.16
CA LEU A 109 -15.93 -5.66 0.70
C LEU A 109 -16.70 -5.12 1.91
N LEU A 110 -16.40 -3.88 2.25
CA LEU A 110 -17.06 -3.18 3.35
C LEU A 110 -18.51 -2.84 2.98
N THR A 111 -19.44 -3.25 3.80
CA THR A 111 -20.85 -2.83 3.69
C THR A 111 -21.04 -1.42 4.24
N LYS A 112 -22.09 -0.75 3.80
CA LYS A 112 -22.47 0.58 4.31
C LYS A 112 -22.61 0.56 5.83
N ARG A 113 -23.26 -0.45 6.41
CA ARG A 113 -23.44 -0.62 7.84
C ARG A 113 -22.09 -0.75 8.59
N GLU A 114 -21.15 -1.51 8.05
CA GLU A 114 -19.81 -1.65 8.65
C GLU A 114 -19.04 -0.34 8.63
N ILE A 115 -19.12 0.41 7.55
CA ILE A 115 -18.49 1.74 7.41
C ILE A 115 -19.07 2.70 8.45
N GLU A 116 -20.38 2.81 8.53
CA GLU A 116 -21.07 3.66 9.51
C GLU A 116 -20.71 3.29 10.96
N ALA A 117 -20.75 2.00 11.29
CA ALA A 117 -20.39 1.50 12.62
C ALA A 117 -18.90 1.78 12.93
N PHE A 118 -18.01 1.56 11.98
CA PHE A 118 -16.58 1.85 12.12
C PHE A 118 -16.32 3.33 12.43
N PHE A 119 -16.89 4.25 11.65
CA PHE A 119 -16.70 5.69 11.88
C PHE A 119 -17.35 6.18 13.16
N ALA A 120 -18.52 5.65 13.52
CA ALA A 120 -19.15 5.93 14.82
C ALA A 120 -18.27 5.47 15.99
N ALA A 121 -17.62 4.32 15.90
CA ALA A 121 -16.69 3.83 16.91
C ALA A 121 -15.38 4.64 16.92
N ALA A 122 -14.87 5.04 15.76
CA ALA A 122 -13.68 5.87 15.63
C ALA A 122 -13.87 7.26 16.30
N ALA A 123 -15.03 7.86 16.12
CA ALA A 123 -15.37 9.14 16.75
C ALA A 123 -15.47 9.07 18.29
N ARG A 124 -15.67 7.86 18.84
CA ARG A 124 -15.80 7.61 20.29
C ARG A 124 -14.54 7.02 20.92
N LEU A 125 -13.39 7.15 20.30
CA LEU A 125 -12.12 6.71 20.90
C LEU A 125 -11.88 7.48 22.23
N ASP A 126 -11.26 6.77 23.18
CA ASP A 126 -11.03 7.30 24.52
C ASP A 126 -10.21 8.59 24.52
N ALA A 127 -10.46 9.47 25.49
CA ALA A 127 -9.78 10.77 25.62
C ALA A 127 -8.26 10.63 25.72
N THR A 128 -7.78 9.52 26.26
CA THR A 128 -6.36 9.18 26.39
C THR A 128 -5.73 8.64 25.12
N SER A 129 -6.55 8.24 24.13
CA SER A 129 -6.03 7.73 22.86
C SER A 129 -5.39 8.86 22.05
N PRO A 130 -4.13 8.73 21.62
CA PRO A 130 -3.49 9.69 20.71
C PRO A 130 -4.15 9.72 19.32
N TRP A 131 -5.06 8.79 19.05
CA TRP A 131 -5.82 8.72 17.81
C TRP A 131 -7.22 9.34 17.89
N ARG A 132 -7.64 9.80 19.06
CA ARG A 132 -8.99 10.34 19.28
C ARG A 132 -9.38 11.42 18.27
N TRP A 133 -8.47 12.35 17.95
CA TRP A 133 -8.76 13.49 17.06
C TRP A 133 -8.38 13.24 15.60
N GLN A 134 -7.66 12.15 15.28
CA GLN A 134 -7.14 11.90 13.93
C GLN A 134 -7.65 10.60 13.29
N ALA A 135 -8.24 9.67 14.04
CA ALA A 135 -8.69 8.39 13.50
C ALA A 135 -9.73 8.56 12.40
N VAL A 136 -10.75 9.38 12.66
CA VAL A 136 -11.79 9.66 11.65
C VAL A 136 -11.17 10.27 10.40
N ALA A 137 -10.33 11.30 10.53
CA ALA A 137 -9.67 11.97 9.42
C ALA A 137 -8.79 11.02 8.60
N PHE A 138 -8.02 10.17 9.27
CA PHE A 138 -7.12 9.22 8.62
C PHE A 138 -7.88 8.21 7.75
N PHE A 139 -8.88 7.55 8.33
CA PHE A 139 -9.64 6.53 7.60
C PHE A 139 -10.62 7.15 6.60
N MET A 140 -11.11 8.38 6.86
CA MET A 140 -11.97 9.11 5.92
C MET A 140 -11.22 9.45 4.63
N LEU A 141 -9.95 9.87 4.69
CA LEU A 141 -9.13 10.06 3.48
C LEU A 141 -8.98 8.77 2.67
N MET A 142 -8.84 7.63 3.33
CA MET A 142 -8.77 6.34 2.63
C MET A 142 -10.11 5.96 2.00
N HIS A 143 -11.21 6.23 2.70
CA HIS A 143 -12.57 5.92 2.26
C HIS A 143 -13.05 6.85 1.14
N SER A 144 -12.87 8.17 1.29
CA SER A 144 -13.46 9.16 0.39
C SER A 144 -12.52 9.61 -0.74
N CYS A 145 -11.20 9.44 -0.58
CA CYS A 145 -10.21 9.81 -1.59
C CYS A 145 -9.41 8.62 -2.11
N GLY A 146 -9.65 7.42 -1.61
CA GLY A 146 -8.98 6.21 -2.07
C GLY A 146 -7.46 6.22 -1.93
N ILE A 147 -6.87 7.04 -1.05
CA ILE A 147 -5.41 7.10 -0.88
C ILE A 147 -4.88 5.81 -0.23
N ARG A 148 -3.61 5.48 -0.49
CA ARG A 148 -2.97 4.32 0.12
C ARG A 148 -2.66 4.58 1.59
N THR A 149 -2.68 3.55 2.41
CA THR A 149 -2.30 3.64 3.83
C THR A 149 -0.90 4.25 4.03
N CYS A 150 0.06 3.92 3.16
CA CYS A 150 1.41 4.50 3.24
C CYS A 150 1.44 5.98 2.83
N GLU A 151 0.59 6.40 1.89
CA GLU A 151 0.44 7.80 1.48
C GLU A 151 -0.18 8.63 2.60
N ALA A 152 -1.26 8.12 3.22
CA ALA A 152 -1.87 8.78 4.38
C ALA A 152 -0.88 8.94 5.54
N ARG A 153 -0.11 7.89 5.86
CA ARG A 153 0.91 7.95 6.91
C ARG A 153 2.05 8.92 6.63
N GLY A 154 2.43 9.05 5.37
CA GLY A 154 3.50 9.94 4.91
C GLY A 154 3.04 11.35 4.53
N LEU A 155 1.74 11.64 4.67
CA LEU A 155 1.17 12.93 4.31
C LEU A 155 1.80 14.04 5.14
N LEU A 156 2.43 15.02 4.49
CA LEU A 156 3.00 16.18 5.17
C LEU A 156 1.89 17.19 5.50
N ALA A 157 2.07 17.92 6.59
CA ALA A 157 1.11 18.96 6.99
C ALA A 157 0.95 20.04 5.91
N GLY A 158 2.03 20.45 5.26
CA GLY A 158 2.00 21.42 4.17
C GLY A 158 1.41 20.91 2.85
N HIS A 159 1.06 19.63 2.75
CA HIS A 159 0.40 19.05 1.57
C HIS A 159 -1.12 18.91 1.74
N VAL A 160 -1.67 19.36 2.86
CA VAL A 160 -3.11 19.49 3.08
C VAL A 160 -3.46 20.96 2.98
N ASP A 161 -3.91 21.36 1.80
CA ASP A 161 -4.36 22.74 1.56
C ASP A 161 -5.84 22.86 1.93
N LEU A 162 -6.08 23.27 3.18
CA LEU A 162 -7.44 23.45 3.68
C LEU A 162 -8.17 24.60 2.97
N PRO A 163 -7.55 25.80 2.75
CA PRO A 163 -8.20 26.86 1.96
C PRO A 163 -8.54 26.43 0.54
N GLY A 164 -7.61 25.76 -0.16
CA GLY A 164 -7.79 25.27 -1.52
C GLY A 164 -8.58 23.98 -1.63
N ARG A 165 -8.99 23.35 -0.51
CA ARG A 165 -9.75 22.10 -0.45
C ARG A 165 -9.14 20.96 -1.28
N HIS A 166 -7.85 20.74 -1.12
CA HIS A 166 -7.17 19.63 -1.76
C HIS A 166 -6.07 19.02 -0.91
N VAL A 167 -5.69 17.80 -1.26
CA VAL A 167 -4.59 17.07 -0.66
C VAL A 167 -3.60 16.69 -1.76
N ASP A 168 -2.34 17.08 -1.61
CA ASP A 168 -1.26 16.71 -2.51
C ASP A 168 -0.59 15.41 -2.02
N VAL A 169 -0.79 14.34 -2.77
CA VAL A 169 -0.14 13.06 -2.53
C VAL A 169 1.18 13.04 -3.28
N MET A 170 2.27 13.18 -2.53
CA MET A 170 3.63 13.23 -3.05
C MET A 170 4.38 11.94 -2.73
N TRP A 171 5.43 11.65 -3.50
CA TRP A 171 6.33 10.49 -3.31
C TRP A 171 5.60 9.14 -3.22
N SER A 172 4.53 8.99 -3.98
CA SER A 172 3.81 7.72 -4.06
C SER A 172 4.64 6.66 -4.78
N LYS A 173 4.26 5.39 -4.63
CA LYS A 173 4.90 4.28 -5.34
C LYS A 173 4.97 4.55 -6.85
N GLY A 174 6.19 4.60 -7.42
CA GLY A 174 6.41 4.93 -8.83
C GLY A 174 6.39 6.43 -9.13
N ASN A 175 6.62 7.29 -8.13
CA ASN A 175 6.70 8.76 -8.24
C ASN A 175 5.45 9.41 -8.89
N ARG A 176 4.27 8.88 -8.57
CA ARG A 176 2.98 9.35 -9.10
C ARG A 176 2.35 10.37 -8.17
N ASN A 177 2.86 11.59 -8.25
CA ASN A 177 2.31 12.71 -7.51
C ASN A 177 0.94 13.08 -8.11
N ARG A 178 0.00 13.43 -7.24
CA ARG A 178 -1.33 13.83 -7.66
C ARG A 178 -2.02 14.72 -6.63
N ARG A 179 -2.84 15.61 -7.12
CA ARG A 179 -3.71 16.47 -6.33
C ARG A 179 -5.10 15.86 -6.26
N LEU A 180 -5.63 15.72 -5.05
CA LEU A 180 -6.94 15.15 -4.79
C LEU A 180 -7.84 16.23 -4.22
N PRO A 181 -8.90 16.66 -4.92
CA PRO A 181 -9.91 17.54 -4.36
C PRO A 181 -10.65 16.81 -3.24
N ILE A 182 -11.05 17.55 -2.21
CA ILE A 182 -11.83 17.03 -1.09
C ILE A 182 -13.18 17.72 -1.01
N THR A 183 -14.20 16.96 -0.61
CA THR A 183 -15.55 17.49 -0.36
C THR A 183 -15.56 18.32 0.93
N VAL A 184 -16.63 19.12 1.12
CA VAL A 184 -16.80 19.95 2.32
C VAL A 184 -16.74 19.11 3.58
N ASP A 185 -17.43 17.97 3.61
CA ASP A 185 -17.48 17.07 4.77
C ASP A 185 -16.07 16.54 5.15
N VAL A 186 -15.29 16.14 4.15
CA VAL A 186 -13.89 15.71 4.36
C VAL A 186 -13.03 16.87 4.82
N TRP A 187 -13.24 18.06 4.26
CA TRP A 187 -12.55 19.28 4.67
C TRP A 187 -12.79 19.61 6.14
N GLU A 188 -14.04 19.59 6.61
CA GLU A 188 -14.39 19.85 8.02
C GLU A 188 -13.66 18.89 8.96
N ILE A 189 -13.65 17.60 8.63
CA ILE A 189 -12.96 16.56 9.40
C ILE A 189 -11.45 16.81 9.45
N LEU A 190 -10.84 17.17 8.30
CA LEU A 190 -9.42 17.46 8.23
C LEU A 190 -9.06 18.75 8.96
N ALA A 191 -9.87 19.79 8.86
CA ALA A 191 -9.65 21.05 9.57
C ALA A 191 -9.71 20.87 11.10
N ALA A 192 -10.67 20.10 11.60
CA ALA A 192 -10.75 19.77 13.03
C ALA A 192 -9.53 18.95 13.48
N CYS A 193 -9.08 17.98 12.66
CA CYS A 193 -7.88 17.19 12.92
C CYS A 193 -6.62 18.06 12.95
N ASP A 194 -6.50 18.99 12.00
CA ASP A 194 -5.39 19.93 11.90
C ASP A 194 -5.30 20.85 13.12
N ALA A 195 -6.42 21.45 13.50
CA ALA A 195 -6.51 22.35 14.66
C ALA A 195 -6.10 21.61 15.94
N ALA A 196 -6.64 20.39 16.19
CA ALA A 196 -6.32 19.60 17.37
C ALA A 196 -4.84 19.16 17.40
N SER A 197 -4.29 18.81 16.25
CA SER A 197 -2.87 18.43 16.11
C SER A 197 -1.95 19.64 16.31
N THR A 198 -2.30 20.80 15.77
CA THR A 198 -1.56 22.05 15.91
C THR A 198 -1.56 22.54 17.36
N ALA A 199 -2.68 22.46 18.04
CA ALA A 199 -2.76 22.81 19.46
C ALA A 199 -1.85 21.93 20.35
N ARG A 200 -1.64 20.67 19.97
CA ARG A 200 -0.86 19.72 20.76
C ARG A 200 0.64 19.68 20.41
N PHE A 201 1.00 19.84 19.14
CA PHE A 201 2.37 19.64 18.65
C PHE A 201 2.97 20.87 17.96
N GLY A 202 2.22 21.94 17.88
CA GLY A 202 2.62 23.19 17.22
C GLY A 202 2.38 23.18 15.70
N PRO A 203 2.46 24.34 15.07
CA PRO A 203 2.20 24.52 13.63
C PRO A 203 3.33 23.97 12.74
N SER A 204 4.53 23.80 13.27
CA SER A 204 5.72 23.36 12.51
C SER A 204 5.84 21.84 12.41
N ARG A 205 4.80 21.07 12.74
CA ARG A 205 4.83 19.60 12.59
C ARG A 205 5.05 19.19 11.15
N LYS A 206 5.90 18.17 10.94
CA LYS A 206 6.27 17.72 9.59
C LYS A 206 5.14 16.94 8.92
N THR A 207 4.54 15.97 9.63
CA THR A 207 3.49 15.10 9.08
C THR A 207 2.11 15.53 9.57
N PHE A 208 1.10 15.32 8.75
CA PHE A 208 -0.28 15.66 9.09
C PHE A 208 -0.81 14.74 10.19
N PHE A 209 -0.59 13.42 10.03
CA PHE A 209 -0.91 12.42 11.05
C PHE A 209 0.33 12.06 11.85
N ILE A 210 0.21 12.03 13.17
CA ILE A 210 1.32 11.92 14.11
C ILE A 210 1.04 10.89 15.20
N SER A 211 2.10 10.28 15.71
CA SER A 211 2.03 9.40 16.89
C SER A 211 1.90 10.23 18.18
N SER A 212 1.73 9.55 19.31
CA SER A 212 1.72 10.20 20.63
C SER A 212 3.00 10.96 20.97
N THR A 213 4.10 10.62 20.29
CA THR A 213 5.42 11.25 20.49
C THR A 213 5.74 12.32 19.44
N GLY A 214 4.78 12.72 18.60
CA GLY A 214 4.99 13.70 17.53
C GLY A 214 5.68 13.14 16.27
N ASN A 215 6.03 11.86 16.25
CA ASN A 215 6.69 11.21 15.13
C ASN A 215 5.68 10.72 14.06
N PRO A 216 6.12 10.44 12.82
CA PRO A 216 5.26 9.84 11.81
C PRO A 216 4.62 8.52 12.26
N VAL A 217 3.41 8.28 11.84
CA VAL A 217 2.65 7.07 12.17
C VAL A 217 3.22 5.84 11.47
N THR A 218 3.41 4.73 12.20
CA THR A 218 3.90 3.47 11.61
C THR A 218 2.77 2.63 11.01
N ALA A 219 3.10 1.69 10.11
CA ALA A 219 2.12 0.76 9.56
C ALA A 219 1.50 -0.14 10.64
N ALA A 220 2.31 -0.57 11.61
CA ALA A 220 1.85 -1.36 12.74
C ALA A 220 0.82 -0.60 13.58
N THR A 221 1.09 0.68 13.86
CA THR A 221 0.16 1.54 14.62
C THR A 221 -1.19 1.65 13.91
N VAL A 222 -1.21 1.87 12.59
CA VAL A 222 -2.48 1.94 11.82
C VAL A 222 -3.25 0.63 11.93
N GLY A 223 -2.57 -0.52 11.80
CA GLY A 223 -3.21 -1.83 11.94
C GLY A 223 -3.81 -2.06 13.34
N VAL A 224 -3.08 -1.68 14.40
CA VAL A 224 -3.55 -1.79 15.78
C VAL A 224 -4.79 -0.91 16.02
N ILE A 225 -4.76 0.35 15.56
CA ILE A 225 -5.89 1.27 15.74
C ILE A 225 -7.10 0.82 14.92
N PHE A 226 -6.90 0.40 13.67
CA PHE A 226 -7.99 -0.15 12.85
C PHE A 226 -8.68 -1.33 13.56
N ASN A 227 -7.91 -2.31 14.03
CA ASN A 227 -8.47 -3.47 14.73
C ASN A 227 -9.22 -3.06 16.02
N ARG A 228 -8.66 -2.11 16.80
CA ARG A 228 -9.32 -1.60 18.00
C ARG A 228 -10.67 -0.94 17.69
N ILE A 229 -10.73 -0.12 16.64
CA ILE A 229 -11.99 0.53 16.22
C ILE A 229 -12.97 -0.52 15.72
N TRP A 230 -12.49 -1.49 14.92
CA TRP A 230 -13.30 -2.57 14.36
C TRP A 230 -13.96 -3.41 15.46
N ASP A 231 -13.17 -3.81 16.48
CA ASP A 231 -13.66 -4.56 17.64
C ASP A 231 -14.66 -3.73 18.47
N ARG A 232 -14.36 -2.44 18.67
CA ARG A 232 -15.26 -1.53 19.41
C ARG A 232 -16.58 -1.28 18.68
N ALA A 233 -16.58 -1.36 17.37
CA ALA A 233 -17.77 -1.30 16.53
C ALA A 233 -18.64 -2.58 16.61
N GLY A 234 -18.16 -3.63 17.28
CA GLY A 234 -18.85 -4.93 17.36
C GLY A 234 -18.92 -5.67 16.02
N LEU A 235 -17.97 -5.38 15.11
CA LEU A 235 -17.97 -5.95 13.77
C LEU A 235 -17.26 -7.31 13.73
N PRO A 236 -17.67 -8.24 12.84
CA PRO A 236 -17.06 -9.55 12.75
C PRO A 236 -15.63 -9.46 12.22
N ARG A 237 -14.68 -10.12 12.90
CA ARG A 237 -13.27 -10.12 12.49
C ARG A 237 -13.00 -10.87 11.20
N GLN A 238 -13.94 -11.69 10.75
CA GLN A 238 -13.82 -12.46 9.53
C GLN A 238 -15.22 -12.72 8.96
N ALA A 239 -15.41 -12.39 7.69
CA ALA A 239 -16.59 -12.75 6.93
C ALA A 239 -16.16 -13.29 5.56
N GLY A 240 -16.80 -14.38 5.11
CA GLY A 240 -16.47 -15.02 3.83
C GLY A 240 -15.00 -15.48 3.71
N GLY A 241 -14.35 -15.85 4.82
CA GLY A 241 -12.94 -16.24 4.84
C GLY A 241 -11.95 -15.08 4.76
N GLN A 242 -12.43 -13.83 4.71
CA GLN A 242 -11.59 -12.62 4.60
C GLN A 242 -11.56 -11.88 5.93
N ARG A 243 -10.39 -11.30 6.24
CA ARG A 243 -10.19 -10.42 7.39
C ARG A 243 -10.11 -8.97 6.92
N PRO A 244 -10.92 -8.05 7.50
CA PRO A 244 -10.88 -6.64 7.15
C PRO A 244 -9.53 -6.01 7.48
N ARG A 245 -9.10 -5.09 6.66
CA ARG A 245 -7.82 -4.38 6.77
C ARG A 245 -8.01 -2.89 6.47
N PRO A 246 -7.14 -2.00 6.95
CA PRO A 246 -7.18 -0.58 6.62
C PRO A 246 -7.25 -0.31 5.10
N TYR A 247 -6.56 -1.13 4.31
CA TYR A 247 -6.50 -0.97 2.86
C TYR A 247 -7.84 -1.24 2.16
N ASP A 248 -8.75 -1.96 2.80
CA ASP A 248 -10.06 -2.29 2.22
C ASP A 248 -10.98 -1.07 2.06
N PHE A 249 -10.72 0.04 2.79
CA PHE A 249 -11.37 1.33 2.51
C PHE A 249 -11.05 1.86 1.11
N ARG A 250 -9.80 1.70 0.66
CA ARG A 250 -9.42 2.08 -0.70
C ARG A 250 -10.05 1.16 -1.74
N HIS A 251 -10.18 -0.13 -1.44
CA HIS A 251 -10.93 -1.05 -2.30
C HIS A 251 -12.39 -0.61 -2.39
N HIS A 252 -13.02 -0.31 -1.24
CA HIS A 252 -14.39 0.19 -1.20
C HIS A 252 -14.57 1.47 -2.03
N PHE A 253 -13.64 2.43 -1.95
CA PHE A 253 -13.68 3.64 -2.77
C PHE A 253 -13.75 3.31 -4.27
N ALA A 254 -12.95 2.37 -4.74
CA ALA A 254 -12.97 1.99 -6.16
C ALA A 254 -14.31 1.33 -6.53
N TYR A 255 -14.78 0.38 -5.73
CA TYR A 255 -16.06 -0.30 -5.97
C TYR A 255 -17.24 0.65 -5.94
N ALA A 256 -17.33 1.53 -4.95
CA ALA A 256 -18.42 2.48 -4.82
C ALA A 256 -18.51 3.46 -6.01
N ASN A 257 -17.36 3.85 -6.59
CA ASN A 257 -17.36 4.66 -7.81
C ASN A 257 -17.84 3.87 -9.02
N ILE A 258 -17.37 2.63 -9.20
CA ILE A 258 -17.79 1.77 -10.31
C ILE A 258 -19.30 1.47 -10.20
N GLU A 259 -19.78 1.07 -9.04
CA GLU A 259 -21.21 0.83 -8.78
C GLU A 259 -22.07 2.05 -9.07
N ARG A 260 -21.65 3.23 -8.60
CA ARG A 260 -22.35 4.48 -8.88
C ARG A 260 -22.43 4.76 -10.37
N TRP A 261 -21.35 4.59 -11.13
CA TRP A 261 -21.37 4.80 -12.59
C TRP A 261 -22.30 3.85 -13.30
N MET A 262 -22.30 2.58 -12.91
CA MET A 262 -23.22 1.58 -13.45
C MET A 262 -24.68 1.97 -13.17
N THR A 263 -25.01 2.32 -11.93
CA THR A 263 -26.37 2.74 -11.54
C THR A 263 -26.83 4.00 -12.29
N GLN A 264 -25.90 4.89 -12.64
CA GLN A 264 -26.17 6.10 -13.39
C GLN A 264 -26.15 5.91 -14.92
N GLY A 265 -25.88 4.69 -15.40
CA GLY A 265 -25.77 4.41 -16.84
C GLY A 265 -24.53 5.04 -17.50
N ILE A 266 -23.50 5.38 -16.71
CA ILE A 266 -22.25 5.95 -17.21
C ILE A 266 -21.37 4.80 -17.70
N ASP A 267 -20.73 5.00 -18.86
CA ASP A 267 -19.77 4.02 -19.39
C ASP A 267 -18.57 3.84 -18.44
N VAL A 268 -18.58 2.70 -17.77
CA VAL A 268 -17.52 2.34 -16.81
C VAL A 268 -16.17 2.22 -17.51
N ALA A 269 -16.11 1.68 -18.73
CA ALA A 269 -14.85 1.51 -19.46
C ALA A 269 -14.20 2.88 -19.75
N ALA A 270 -14.99 3.87 -20.14
CA ALA A 270 -14.52 5.24 -20.35
C ALA A 270 -14.03 5.91 -19.05
N MET A 271 -14.60 5.53 -17.88
CA MET A 271 -14.25 6.14 -16.59
C MET A 271 -13.06 5.48 -15.89
N LEU A 272 -12.72 4.23 -16.21
CA LEU A 272 -11.62 3.51 -15.55
C LEU A 272 -10.25 4.19 -15.65
N PRO A 273 -9.83 4.80 -16.78
CA PRO A 273 -8.57 5.53 -16.86
C PRO A 273 -8.51 6.71 -15.87
N TYR A 274 -9.62 7.41 -15.68
CA TYR A 274 -9.72 8.52 -14.72
C TYR A 274 -9.59 8.00 -13.28
N LEU A 275 -10.30 6.93 -12.93
CA LEU A 275 -10.18 6.30 -11.61
C LEU A 275 -8.75 5.80 -11.38
N SER A 276 -8.13 5.18 -12.37
CA SER A 276 -6.75 4.70 -12.34
C SER A 276 -5.77 5.84 -12.02
N THR A 277 -5.91 6.96 -12.71
CA THR A 277 -5.10 8.16 -12.52
C THR A 277 -5.33 8.77 -11.14
N TYR A 278 -6.59 8.94 -10.74
CA TYR A 278 -6.98 9.47 -9.44
C TYR A 278 -6.41 8.63 -8.28
N MET A 279 -6.52 7.32 -8.38
CA MET A 279 -5.97 6.40 -7.40
C MET A 279 -4.43 6.29 -7.47
N GLY A 280 -3.77 6.79 -8.52
CA GLY A 280 -2.33 6.67 -8.73
C GLY A 280 -1.89 5.22 -8.99
N HIS A 281 -2.63 4.49 -9.83
CA HIS A 281 -2.23 3.19 -10.33
C HIS A 281 -1.15 3.34 -11.40
N ALA A 282 -0.26 2.34 -11.50
CA ALA A 282 0.79 2.34 -12.52
C ALA A 282 0.22 2.09 -13.91
N THR A 283 -0.79 1.26 -13.99
CA THR A 283 -1.47 0.86 -15.20
C THR A 283 -2.96 0.74 -14.95
N VAL A 284 -3.76 0.85 -15.99
CA VAL A 284 -5.23 0.71 -15.91
C VAL A 284 -5.62 -0.71 -15.50
N GLU A 285 -4.81 -1.72 -15.85
CA GLU A 285 -5.02 -3.12 -15.45
C GLU A 285 -5.11 -3.29 -13.93
N SER A 286 -4.37 -2.47 -13.17
CA SER A 286 -4.49 -2.45 -11.71
C SER A 286 -5.88 -2.01 -11.22
N THR A 287 -6.64 -1.32 -12.08
CA THR A 287 -8.02 -0.88 -11.80
C THR A 287 -9.03 -1.91 -12.29
N TYR A 288 -8.73 -2.63 -13.38
CA TYR A 288 -9.56 -3.77 -13.85
C TYR A 288 -9.71 -4.87 -12.79
N TYR A 289 -8.73 -5.00 -11.88
CA TYR A 289 -8.85 -5.90 -10.74
C TYR A 289 -10.17 -5.72 -9.97
N TYR A 290 -10.65 -4.49 -9.83
CA TYR A 290 -11.90 -4.21 -9.12
C TYR A 290 -13.14 -4.69 -9.87
N ILE A 291 -13.10 -4.70 -11.19
CA ILE A 291 -14.19 -5.20 -12.04
C ILE A 291 -14.33 -6.72 -11.86
N HIS A 292 -13.22 -7.45 -11.90
CA HIS A 292 -13.22 -8.91 -11.83
C HIS A 292 -13.44 -9.50 -10.43
N THR A 293 -13.40 -8.69 -9.39
CA THR A 293 -13.49 -9.18 -8.00
C THR A 293 -14.78 -8.79 -7.27
N SER A 294 -15.65 -7.98 -7.89
CA SER A 294 -16.97 -7.65 -7.35
C SER A 294 -18.04 -8.66 -7.82
N PRO A 295 -18.70 -9.41 -6.90
CA PRO A 295 -19.81 -10.29 -7.25
C PRO A 295 -20.98 -9.53 -7.89
N ASP A 296 -21.31 -8.35 -7.36
CA ASP A 296 -22.43 -7.51 -7.84
C ASP A 296 -22.13 -6.93 -9.22
N PHE A 297 -20.85 -6.56 -9.47
CA PHE A 297 -20.43 -6.15 -10.80
C PHE A 297 -20.58 -7.30 -11.81
N MET A 298 -20.18 -8.51 -11.47
CA MET A 298 -20.31 -9.66 -12.37
C MET A 298 -21.75 -9.96 -12.71
N GLN A 299 -22.70 -9.80 -11.78
CA GLN A 299 -24.12 -9.95 -12.03
C GLN A 299 -24.67 -8.83 -12.92
N ALA A 300 -24.37 -7.58 -12.60
CA ALA A 300 -24.79 -6.43 -13.39
C ALA A 300 -24.15 -6.44 -14.79
N TYR A 301 -22.90 -6.85 -14.91
CA TYR A 301 -22.20 -7.01 -16.17
C TYR A 301 -22.82 -8.13 -17.02
N ALA A 302 -23.22 -9.26 -16.41
CA ALA A 302 -23.93 -10.32 -17.11
C ALA A 302 -25.29 -9.87 -17.66
N HIS A 303 -26.01 -8.99 -16.94
CA HIS A 303 -27.24 -8.37 -17.43
C HIS A 303 -26.99 -7.45 -18.64
N ILE A 304 -26.00 -6.58 -18.56
CA ILE A 304 -25.65 -5.64 -19.65
C ILE A 304 -25.19 -6.39 -20.90
N THR A 305 -24.41 -7.47 -20.74
CA THR A 305 -23.95 -8.29 -21.88
C THR A 305 -25.06 -9.17 -22.46
N ALA A 306 -26.07 -9.52 -21.67
CA ALA A 306 -27.24 -10.26 -22.17
C ALA A 306 -28.18 -9.37 -23.01
N GLU A 307 -28.20 -8.05 -22.76
CA GLU A 307 -29.12 -7.10 -23.42
C GLU A 307 -28.53 -6.39 -24.64
N GLY A 308 -27.22 -6.39 -24.90
CA GLY A 308 -26.74 -5.53 -25.98
C GLY A 308 -25.29 -5.62 -26.44
N GLY A 309 -24.62 -6.75 -26.33
CA GLY A 309 -23.25 -6.90 -26.83
C GLY A 309 -22.17 -6.63 -25.78
N SER A 310 -20.99 -7.19 -26.01
CA SER A 310 -19.86 -7.07 -25.08
C SER A 310 -19.36 -5.62 -24.99
N PRO A 311 -19.40 -4.97 -23.82
CA PRO A 311 -18.80 -3.65 -23.63
C PRO A 311 -17.27 -3.68 -23.51
N LEU A 312 -16.65 -4.83 -23.61
CA LEU A 312 -15.20 -4.98 -23.67
C LEU A 312 -14.74 -5.13 -25.12
N PRO A 313 -13.68 -4.43 -25.53
CA PRO A 313 -13.08 -4.67 -26.84
C PRO A 313 -12.66 -6.13 -26.95
N GLU A 314 -12.99 -6.77 -28.05
CA GLU A 314 -12.48 -8.10 -28.37
C GLU A 314 -10.95 -8.02 -28.46
N VAL A 315 -10.27 -8.68 -27.53
CA VAL A 315 -8.81 -8.84 -27.62
C VAL A 315 -8.59 -10.02 -28.57
N GLY A 316 -8.35 -9.70 -29.83
CA GLY A 316 -7.85 -10.68 -30.78
C GLY A 316 -6.47 -11.15 -30.32
N PHE A 317 -6.33 -12.43 -29.99
CA PHE A 317 -5.04 -13.06 -29.83
C PHE A 317 -4.55 -13.41 -31.26
N GLU A 318 -3.66 -12.60 -31.83
CA GLU A 318 -2.75 -13.00 -32.89
C GLU A 318 -1.42 -13.46 -32.30
#